data_01278ba344d0229c31cc30aad25d8c8e
#
_entry.id   01278ba344d0229c31cc30aad25d8c8e
#
_cell.length_a   1.000
_cell.length_b   1.000
_cell.length_c   1.000
_cell.angle_alpha   90.00
_cell.angle_beta   90.00
_cell.angle_gamma   90.00
#
_symmetry.space_group_name_H-M   'P 1'
#
loop_
_entity.id
_entity.type
_entity.pdbx_description
1 polymer ?
#
loop_
_entity_poly.entity_id
_entity_poly.type
_entity_poly.pdbx_seq_one_letter_code
_entity_poly.pdbx_strand_id
1 'polypeptide(L)'
;MMLDGPALFVVSYHDKVMALSTQTGQPVWTHDVGGWSGAALAPNAVLLTDKKGNIWALDRNTGNSLWKQNVLENRQLTTPVVMGDYGVVGDLEGYLHWFKLDTGDIVGRQKVEGAAIRGTPQLSPEGTLYALTNEGELAAYRLGN
;
A
#
# COMPACT_ATOMS: atom_id res chain seq x y z
N MET A 1 -11.05 5.59 2.23
CA MET A 1 -11.97 5.28 1.11
C MET A 1 -11.31 5.59 -0.21
N MET A 2 -11.49 4.73 -1.21
CA MET A 2 -10.91 4.90 -2.53
C MET A 2 -11.98 4.65 -3.58
N LEU A 3 -12.20 5.62 -4.46
CA LEU A 3 -13.23 5.55 -5.51
C LEU A 3 -12.58 5.24 -6.85
N ASP A 4 -13.10 4.25 -7.56
CA ASP A 4 -12.68 3.94 -8.92
C ASP A 4 -13.86 3.43 -9.75
N GLY A 5 -14.35 4.26 -10.64
CA GLY A 5 -15.49 3.94 -11.50
C GLY A 5 -16.73 3.57 -10.70
N PRO A 6 -17.31 2.38 -10.95
CA PRO A 6 -18.52 1.94 -10.27
C PRO A 6 -18.27 1.33 -8.88
N ALA A 7 -17.04 1.30 -8.40
CA ALA A 7 -16.67 0.68 -7.12
C ALA A 7 -16.09 1.69 -6.14
N LEU A 8 -16.52 1.59 -4.88
CA LEU A 8 -15.96 2.31 -3.76
C LEU A 8 -15.33 1.30 -2.81
N PHE A 9 -14.03 1.44 -2.56
CA PHE A 9 -13.29 0.56 -1.66
C PHE A 9 -13.18 1.22 -0.29
N VAL A 10 -13.57 0.49 0.75
CA VAL A 10 -13.62 0.99 2.12
C VAL A 10 -12.83 0.07 3.03
N VAL A 11 -11.90 0.64 3.78
CA VAL A 11 -11.22 -0.05 4.88
C VAL A 11 -11.83 0.48 6.18
N SER A 12 -12.48 -0.40 6.93
CA SER A 12 -13.16 0.01 8.15
C SER A 12 -12.29 -0.15 9.39
N TYR A 13 -12.65 0.58 10.42
CA TYR A 13 -11.97 0.52 11.72
C TYR A 13 -12.06 -0.87 12.38
N HIS A 14 -13.06 -1.65 12.04
CA HIS A 14 -13.27 -3.00 12.58
C HIS A 14 -12.69 -4.10 11.69
N ASP A 15 -11.59 -3.77 11.01
CA ASP A 15 -10.76 -4.76 10.32
C ASP A 15 -11.42 -5.41 9.08
N LYS A 16 -12.33 -4.69 8.45
CA LYS A 16 -12.95 -5.14 7.20
C LYS A 16 -12.50 -4.30 6.03
N VAL A 17 -12.27 -4.98 4.91
CA VAL A 17 -12.10 -4.33 3.61
C VAL A 17 -13.30 -4.74 2.77
N MET A 18 -13.93 -3.78 2.13
CA MET A 18 -15.09 -4.07 1.29
C MET A 18 -15.09 -3.21 0.02
N ALA A 19 -15.68 -3.76 -1.03
CA ALA A 19 -16.01 -3.01 -2.22
C ALA A 19 -17.52 -2.80 -2.23
N LEU A 20 -17.96 -1.56 -2.44
CA LEU A 20 -19.36 -1.20 -2.55
C LEU A 20 -19.65 -0.76 -3.98
N SER A 21 -20.87 -1.08 -4.46
CA SER A 21 -21.35 -0.51 -5.69
C SER A 21 -21.72 0.96 -5.48
N THR A 22 -21.20 1.86 -6.31
CA THR A 22 -21.57 3.28 -6.25
C THR A 22 -23.00 3.53 -6.73
N GLN A 23 -23.59 2.60 -7.48
CA GLN A 23 -24.95 2.71 -7.98
C GLN A 23 -25.98 2.31 -6.94
N THR A 24 -25.72 1.28 -6.15
CA THR A 24 -26.68 0.72 -5.20
C THR A 24 -26.31 0.91 -3.74
N GLY A 25 -25.04 1.22 -3.44
CA GLY A 25 -24.52 1.29 -2.07
C GLY A 25 -24.35 -0.09 -1.42
N GLN A 26 -24.59 -1.17 -2.15
CA GLN A 26 -24.53 -2.53 -1.60
C GLN A 26 -23.11 -3.09 -1.71
N PRO A 27 -22.69 -3.93 -0.73
CA PRO A 27 -21.41 -4.61 -0.82
C PRO A 27 -21.35 -5.56 -2.02
N VAL A 28 -20.27 -5.47 -2.80
CA VAL A 28 -19.95 -6.43 -3.85
C VAL A 28 -19.17 -7.59 -3.27
N TRP A 29 -18.21 -7.28 -2.40
CA TRP A 29 -17.47 -8.28 -1.63
C TRP A 29 -17.00 -7.66 -0.32
N THR A 30 -16.71 -8.53 0.65
CA THR A 30 -16.15 -8.17 1.96
C THR A 30 -15.03 -9.16 2.29
N HIS A 31 -13.93 -8.65 2.85
CA HIS A 31 -12.80 -9.45 3.30
C HIS A 31 -12.53 -9.13 4.77
N ASP A 32 -12.62 -10.15 5.62
CA ASP A 32 -12.42 -10.03 7.07
C ASP A 32 -11.03 -10.49 7.46
N VAL A 33 -10.07 -9.55 7.51
CA VAL A 33 -8.74 -9.81 8.07
C VAL A 33 -8.35 -8.61 8.90
N GLY A 34 -7.95 -8.85 10.12
CA GLY A 34 -7.80 -7.79 11.10
C GLY A 34 -6.57 -6.91 10.97
N GLY A 35 -6.67 -5.68 11.44
CA GLY A 35 -5.52 -4.83 11.74
C GLY A 35 -4.93 -4.06 10.59
N TRP A 36 -5.74 -3.59 9.64
CA TRP A 36 -5.24 -2.78 8.52
C TRP A 36 -4.68 -1.44 8.98
N SER A 37 -3.54 -1.03 8.42
CA SER A 37 -2.95 0.27 8.67
C SER A 37 -2.99 1.21 7.47
N GLY A 38 -3.15 0.69 6.25
CA GLY A 38 -3.26 1.52 5.06
C GLY A 38 -3.70 0.72 3.85
N ALA A 39 -4.24 1.43 2.85
CA ALA A 39 -4.71 0.81 1.61
C ALA A 39 -4.45 1.71 0.41
N ALA A 40 -4.21 1.11 -0.75
CA ALA A 40 -4.04 1.78 -2.03
C ALA A 40 -4.61 0.93 -3.16
N LEU A 41 -5.03 1.58 -4.26
CA LEU A 41 -5.50 0.87 -5.44
C LEU A 41 -4.36 0.68 -6.44
N ALA A 42 -4.19 -0.55 -6.89
CA ALA A 42 -3.39 -0.91 -8.06
C ALA A 42 -4.34 -1.31 -9.20
N PRO A 43 -3.85 -1.44 -10.44
CA PRO A 43 -4.75 -1.73 -11.58
C PRO A 43 -5.63 -2.96 -11.39
N ASN A 44 -5.11 -4.02 -10.79
CA ASN A 44 -5.84 -5.29 -10.61
C ASN A 44 -6.03 -5.68 -9.14
N ALA A 45 -5.60 -4.84 -8.20
CA ALA A 45 -5.58 -5.22 -6.80
C ALA A 45 -5.87 -4.06 -5.87
N VAL A 46 -6.34 -4.39 -4.68
CA VAL A 46 -6.31 -3.51 -3.52
C VAL A 46 -5.09 -3.92 -2.70
N LEU A 47 -4.15 -3.01 -2.54
CA LEU A 47 -2.96 -3.22 -1.72
C LEU A 47 -3.25 -2.78 -0.29
N LEU A 48 -2.86 -3.59 0.68
CA LEU A 48 -3.09 -3.33 2.09
C LEU A 48 -1.80 -3.57 2.87
N THR A 49 -1.58 -2.75 3.88
CA THR A 49 -0.61 -3.04 4.93
C THR A 49 -1.35 -3.27 6.24
N ASP A 50 -0.88 -4.21 7.04
CA ASP A 50 -1.48 -4.48 8.34
C ASP A 50 -0.56 -4.02 9.48
N LYS A 51 -1.07 -4.04 10.71
CA LYS A 51 -0.32 -3.60 11.89
C LYS A 51 0.85 -4.49 12.24
N LYS A 52 0.89 -5.72 11.70
CA LYS A 52 2.01 -6.64 11.90
C LYS A 52 3.16 -6.40 10.92
N GLY A 53 2.94 -5.58 9.87
CA GLY A 53 3.95 -5.33 8.85
C GLY A 53 3.83 -6.24 7.64
N ASN A 54 2.68 -6.88 7.43
CA ASN A 54 2.42 -7.65 6.22
C ASN A 54 1.88 -6.74 5.13
N ILE A 55 2.20 -7.09 3.89
CA ILE A 55 1.62 -6.46 2.71
C ILE A 55 0.71 -7.48 2.04
N TRP A 56 -0.49 -7.06 1.69
CA TRP A 56 -1.51 -7.90 1.06
C TRP A 56 -1.93 -7.32 -0.27
N ALA A 57 -2.24 -8.18 -1.23
CA ALA A 57 -2.97 -7.80 -2.43
C ALA A 57 -4.25 -8.61 -2.50
N LEU A 58 -5.38 -7.93 -2.60
CA LEU A 58 -6.69 -8.55 -2.79
C LEU A 58 -7.16 -8.24 -4.21
N ASP A 59 -7.83 -9.22 -4.83
CA ASP A 59 -8.47 -9.01 -6.13
C ASP A 59 -9.55 -7.94 -6.01
N ARG A 60 -9.53 -6.94 -6.88
CA ARG A 60 -10.48 -5.81 -6.84
C ARG A 60 -11.91 -6.26 -7.08
N ASN A 61 -12.12 -7.33 -7.85
CA ASN A 61 -13.45 -7.78 -8.24
C ASN A 61 -14.06 -8.77 -7.28
N THR A 62 -13.25 -9.58 -6.59
CA THR A 62 -13.71 -10.68 -5.74
C THR A 62 -13.37 -10.51 -4.27
N GLY A 63 -12.35 -9.70 -3.94
CA GLY A 63 -11.84 -9.59 -2.58
C GLY A 63 -10.94 -10.76 -2.16
N ASN A 64 -10.70 -11.73 -3.03
CA ASN A 64 -9.83 -12.85 -2.72
C ASN A 64 -8.38 -12.41 -2.61
N SER A 65 -7.63 -13.01 -1.68
CA SER A 65 -6.21 -12.75 -1.54
C SER A 65 -5.45 -13.26 -2.75
N LEU A 66 -4.68 -12.38 -3.41
CA LEU A 66 -3.81 -12.73 -4.51
C LEU A 66 -2.44 -13.18 -4.01
N TRP A 67 -1.90 -12.42 -3.05
CA TRP A 67 -0.64 -12.75 -2.38
C TRP A 67 -0.56 -12.02 -1.04
N LYS A 68 0.34 -12.51 -0.19
CA LYS A 68 0.71 -11.91 1.09
C LYS A 68 2.23 -11.92 1.21
N GLN A 69 2.82 -10.78 1.57
CA GLN A 69 4.26 -10.67 1.83
C GLN A 69 4.50 -10.37 3.30
N ASN A 70 5.23 -11.25 3.99
CA ASN A 70 5.47 -11.14 5.43
C ASN A 70 6.92 -10.86 5.81
N VAL A 71 7.80 -10.62 4.85
CA VAL A 71 9.22 -10.42 5.10
C VAL A 71 9.52 -9.13 5.87
N LEU A 72 8.57 -8.19 5.89
CA LEU A 72 8.70 -6.90 6.57
C LEU A 72 7.93 -6.85 7.90
N GLU A 73 7.63 -7.99 8.49
CA GLU A 73 6.95 -8.04 9.79
C GLU A 73 7.70 -7.22 10.85
N ASN A 74 6.93 -6.55 11.72
CA ASN A 74 7.39 -5.72 12.83
C ASN A 74 8.08 -4.41 12.43
N ARG A 75 7.99 -3.99 11.17
CA ARG A 75 8.62 -2.74 10.71
C ARG A 75 7.69 -1.53 10.72
N GLN A 76 6.42 -1.68 11.01
CA GLN A 76 5.39 -0.62 11.00
C GLN A 76 5.38 0.12 9.67
N LEU A 77 4.72 -0.48 8.69
CA LEU A 77 4.71 0.01 7.32
C LEU A 77 3.76 1.19 7.13
N THR A 78 4.10 2.09 6.21
CA THR A 78 3.20 3.14 5.72
C THR A 78 2.15 2.55 4.79
N THR A 79 1.15 3.37 4.42
CA THR A 79 0.24 3.04 3.31
C THR A 79 1.05 2.81 2.04
N PRO A 80 0.74 1.79 1.24
CA PRO A 80 1.45 1.55 -0.02
C PRO A 80 1.22 2.66 -1.04
N VAL A 81 2.20 2.85 -1.91
CA VAL A 81 2.11 3.73 -3.08
C VAL A 81 2.39 2.90 -4.32
N VAL A 82 1.57 3.05 -5.36
CA VAL A 82 1.79 2.39 -6.64
C VAL A 82 2.69 3.23 -7.51
N MET A 83 3.80 2.65 -7.97
CA MET A 83 4.81 3.33 -8.80
C MET A 83 5.17 2.43 -9.98
N GLY A 84 4.52 2.65 -11.13
CA GLY A 84 4.67 1.77 -12.30
C GLY A 84 4.16 0.36 -12.01
N ASP A 85 5.00 -0.63 -12.23
CA ASP A 85 4.68 -2.06 -11.95
C ASP A 85 5.00 -2.47 -10.51
N TYR A 86 5.35 -1.51 -9.66
CA TYR A 86 5.81 -1.75 -8.30
C TYR A 86 4.93 -1.06 -7.29
N GLY A 87 4.91 -1.61 -6.08
CA GLY A 87 4.42 -0.92 -4.90
C GLY A 87 5.59 -0.50 -4.03
N VAL A 88 5.40 0.54 -3.24
CA VAL A 88 6.42 1.07 -2.33
C VAL A 88 5.80 1.28 -0.96
N VAL A 89 6.50 0.84 0.08
CA VAL A 89 6.16 1.13 1.48
C VAL A 89 7.38 1.67 2.21
N GLY A 90 7.15 2.59 3.13
CA GLY A 90 8.18 3.05 4.07
C GLY A 90 8.05 2.34 5.41
N ASP A 91 9.13 2.31 6.18
CA ASP A 91 9.13 1.68 7.50
C ASP A 91 9.66 2.60 8.61
N LEU A 92 9.56 2.11 9.83
CA LEU A 92 9.93 2.87 11.02
C LEU A 92 11.46 3.05 11.16
N GLU A 93 12.25 2.24 10.46
CA GLU A 93 13.70 2.35 10.46
C GLU A 93 14.24 3.27 9.37
N GLY A 94 13.35 3.86 8.54
CA GLY A 94 13.73 4.80 7.48
C GLY A 94 14.01 4.16 6.13
N TYR A 95 13.58 2.93 5.93
CA TYR A 95 13.73 2.26 4.65
C TYR A 95 12.48 2.40 3.79
N LEU A 96 12.69 2.56 2.49
CA LEU A 96 11.67 2.34 1.46
C LEU A 96 11.90 0.96 0.85
N HIS A 97 10.81 0.21 0.68
CA HIS A 97 10.85 -1.13 0.09
C HIS A 97 10.00 -1.13 -1.17
N TRP A 98 10.58 -1.59 -2.29
CA TRP A 98 9.88 -1.78 -3.56
C TRP A 98 9.52 -3.25 -3.71
N PHE A 99 8.29 -3.52 -4.10
CA PHE A 99 7.80 -4.87 -4.34
C PHE A 99 7.03 -4.94 -5.65
N LYS A 100 7.02 -6.14 -6.26
CA LYS A 100 6.26 -6.36 -7.50
C LYS A 100 4.77 -6.42 -7.19
N LEU A 101 3.97 -5.73 -7.99
CA LEU A 101 2.50 -5.72 -7.81
C LEU A 101 1.87 -7.09 -8.07
N ASP A 102 2.43 -7.87 -8.97
CA ASP A 102 1.87 -9.16 -9.37
C ASP A 102 2.19 -10.31 -8.39
N THR A 103 3.32 -10.26 -7.70
CA THR A 103 3.77 -11.36 -6.82
C THR A 103 4.00 -10.96 -5.38
N GLY A 104 4.21 -9.68 -5.11
CA GLY A 104 4.58 -9.19 -3.79
C GLY A 104 6.06 -9.36 -3.44
N ASP A 105 6.87 -9.87 -4.36
CA ASP A 105 8.29 -10.06 -4.11
C ASP A 105 9.00 -8.73 -3.91
N ILE A 106 9.82 -8.63 -2.85
CA ILE A 106 10.63 -7.44 -2.59
C ILE A 106 11.79 -7.44 -3.59
N VAL A 107 11.92 -6.34 -4.33
CA VAL A 107 12.93 -6.21 -5.40
C VAL A 107 13.96 -5.12 -5.11
N GLY A 108 13.72 -4.24 -4.16
CA GLY A 108 14.65 -3.17 -3.83
C GLY A 108 14.37 -2.54 -2.49
N ARG A 109 15.41 -1.93 -1.94
CA ARG A 109 15.35 -1.24 -0.67
C ARG A 109 16.31 -0.06 -0.67
N GLN A 110 15.86 1.10 -0.18
CA GLN A 110 16.69 2.29 -0.03
C GLN A 110 16.48 2.87 1.35
N LYS A 111 17.57 3.23 2.02
CA LYS A 111 17.48 3.93 3.29
C LYS A 111 17.44 5.44 3.05
N VAL A 112 16.46 6.10 3.67
CA VAL A 112 16.43 7.55 3.79
C VAL A 112 17.14 7.92 5.08
N GLU A 113 18.14 8.78 4.98
CA GLU A 113 18.99 9.14 6.13
C GLU A 113 18.21 9.60 7.35
N GLY A 114 18.56 9.06 8.48
CA GLY A 114 18.31 9.63 9.80
C GLY A 114 17.12 9.12 10.57
N ALA A 115 16.02 8.71 9.98
CA ALA A 115 14.83 8.49 10.81
C ALA A 115 13.68 7.73 10.13
N ALA A 116 12.66 7.45 10.94
CA ALA A 116 11.47 6.72 10.52
C ALA A 116 10.69 7.44 9.40
N ILE A 117 10.17 6.66 8.48
CA ILE A 117 9.18 7.12 7.52
C ILE A 117 7.80 6.79 8.09
N ARG A 118 7.05 7.81 8.51
CA ARG A 118 5.74 7.65 9.13
C ARG A 118 4.60 8.07 8.21
N GLY A 119 4.85 9.09 7.39
CA GLY A 119 3.87 9.54 6.39
C GLY A 119 3.93 8.72 5.13
N THR A 120 2.81 8.60 4.45
CA THR A 120 2.76 7.92 3.15
C THR A 120 3.62 8.66 2.14
N PRO A 121 4.59 8.00 1.48
CA PRO A 121 5.32 8.62 0.38
C PRO A 121 4.36 9.12 -0.71
N GLN A 122 4.75 10.18 -1.41
CA GLN A 122 3.92 10.80 -2.43
C GLN A 122 4.55 10.62 -3.81
N LEU A 123 3.72 10.27 -4.79
CA LEU A 123 4.17 10.12 -6.17
C LEU A 123 3.70 11.33 -6.99
N SER A 124 4.65 12.00 -7.66
CA SER A 124 4.29 13.09 -8.57
C SER A 124 3.72 12.55 -9.88
N PRO A 125 3.00 13.39 -10.66
CA PRO A 125 2.51 12.98 -11.98
C PRO A 125 3.63 12.56 -12.94
N GLU A 126 4.85 13.09 -12.78
CA GLU A 126 6.02 12.76 -13.59
C GLU A 126 6.70 11.45 -13.18
N GLY A 127 6.22 10.79 -12.12
CA GLY A 127 6.76 9.52 -11.66
C GLY A 127 7.90 9.62 -10.65
N THR A 128 8.05 10.75 -9.97
CA THR A 128 9.03 10.91 -8.87
C THR A 128 8.35 10.61 -7.53
N LEU A 129 8.93 9.69 -6.78
CA LEU A 129 8.49 9.34 -5.43
C LEU A 129 9.21 10.23 -4.41
N TYR A 130 8.44 10.87 -3.55
CA TYR A 130 8.97 11.69 -2.46
C TYR A 130 8.66 11.04 -1.12
N ALA A 131 9.68 10.88 -0.29
CA ALA A 131 9.54 10.36 1.06
C ALA A 131 10.12 11.36 2.07
N LEU A 132 9.42 11.54 3.18
CA LEU A 132 9.82 12.45 4.25
C LEU A 132 9.98 11.65 5.53
N THR A 133 11.12 11.82 6.20
CA THR A 133 11.35 11.24 7.52
C THR A 133 10.77 12.13 8.61
N ASN A 134 10.59 11.58 9.81
CA ASN A 134 10.09 12.35 10.96
C ASN A 134 11.11 13.37 11.50
N GLU A 135 12.36 13.35 11.02
CA GLU A 135 13.38 14.36 11.33
C GLU A 135 13.51 15.44 10.27
N GLY A 136 12.68 15.38 9.21
CA GLY A 136 12.64 16.40 8.18
C GLY A 136 13.51 16.14 6.96
N GLU A 137 14.14 14.96 6.84
CA GLU A 137 14.87 14.59 5.64
C GLU A 137 13.90 14.25 4.51
N LEU A 138 14.08 14.88 3.37
CA LEU A 138 13.29 14.64 2.15
C LEU A 138 14.15 13.95 1.12
N ALA A 139 13.66 12.83 0.59
CA ALA A 139 14.32 12.08 -0.48
C ALA A 139 13.39 11.92 -1.68
N ALA A 140 13.98 11.87 -2.88
CA ALA A 140 13.26 11.74 -4.14
C ALA A 140 13.86 10.58 -4.94
N TYR A 141 13.01 9.74 -5.51
CA TYR A 141 13.41 8.54 -6.24
C TYR A 141 12.63 8.41 -7.54
N ARG A 142 13.27 7.83 -8.56
CA ARG A 142 12.65 7.43 -9.81
C ARG A 142 13.01 6.00 -10.14
N LEU A 143 12.12 5.31 -10.87
CA LEU A 143 12.45 4.00 -11.41
C LEU A 143 13.51 4.16 -12.51
N GLY A 144 14.53 3.31 -12.48
CA GLY A 144 15.53 3.23 -13.52
C GLY A 144 14.97 2.68 -14.83
N ASN A 145 15.65 2.95 -15.90
CA ASN A 145 15.33 2.40 -17.22
C ASN A 145 15.86 0.98 -17.39
#